data_2bebc46f9a21d9f570877a6f46dee479
#
_entry.id   2bebc46f9a21d9f570877a6f46dee479
#
_cell.length_a   1.000
_cell.length_b   1.000
_cell.length_c   1.000
_cell.angle_alpha   90.00
_cell.angle_beta   90.00
_cell.angle_gamma   90.00
#
_symmetry.space_group_name_H-M   'P 1'
#
loop_
_entity.id
_entity.type
_entity.pdbx_description
1 polymer ?
#
loop_
_entity_poly.entity_id
_entity_poly.type
_entity_poly.pdbx_seq_one_letter_code
_entity_poly.pdbx_strand_id
1 'polypeptide(L)'
;MTTLSSKKSNEDSVFFNLEIINRSNIKMKLKSISCKDFNFYKKLLKPLKENQKNVLKNKAIVPAKLPISQPYWLEKPSFLGAYNVDSLQLIGKAENNPSAEFLITVEVGDATIEYKRPLVFKWNDPVKGEQNKNWVVCPKVTANIDQKVMIFSNESAQKILVTIAAHSANQKGDIKIIHPQGWKVIGPAEYSLKTVDEEQVLEYLISPLKNAN
;
A
#
# COMPACT_ATOMS: atom_id res chain seq x y z
N MET A 1 7.00 19.09 -16.45
CA MET A 1 6.80 17.66 -16.13
C MET A 1 7.22 17.43 -14.70
N THR A 2 6.41 16.74 -13.92
CA THR A 2 6.67 16.54 -12.49
C THR A 2 6.33 15.12 -12.11
N THR A 3 7.26 14.40 -11.47
CA THR A 3 7.04 13.07 -10.93
C THR A 3 7.51 13.01 -9.48
N LEU A 4 6.82 12.24 -8.66
CA LEU A 4 7.13 12.03 -7.27
C LEU A 4 7.21 10.51 -7.01
N SER A 5 8.39 10.01 -6.66
CA SER A 5 8.60 8.57 -6.53
C SER A 5 9.37 8.19 -5.29
N SER A 6 8.97 7.11 -4.62
CA SER A 6 9.74 6.45 -3.56
C SER A 6 10.39 5.18 -4.08
N LYS A 7 11.52 4.81 -3.49
CA LYS A 7 12.21 3.54 -3.75
C LYS A 7 12.13 2.59 -2.56
N LYS A 8 12.04 3.11 -1.35
CA LYS A 8 12.01 2.35 -0.11
C LYS A 8 11.34 3.18 0.98
N SER A 9 10.53 2.56 1.80
CA SER A 9 10.04 3.13 3.05
C SER A 9 10.52 2.25 4.22
N ASN A 10 10.86 2.90 5.33
CA ASN A 10 11.01 2.23 6.61
C ASN A 10 9.70 2.39 7.39
N GLU A 11 9.54 1.68 8.50
CA GLU A 11 8.30 1.71 9.30
C GLU A 11 7.82 3.13 9.63
N ASP A 12 8.75 4.06 9.91
CA ASP A 12 8.44 5.42 10.37
C ASP A 12 8.73 6.50 9.32
N SER A 13 9.25 6.17 8.15
CA SER A 13 9.64 7.19 7.18
C SER A 13 9.70 6.70 5.74
N VAL A 14 9.34 7.59 4.83
CA VAL A 14 9.45 7.39 3.38
C VAL A 14 10.50 8.32 2.81
N PHE A 15 11.40 7.75 2.00
CA PHE A 15 12.37 8.50 1.19
C PHE A 15 11.81 8.66 -0.22
N PHE A 16 11.71 9.87 -0.69
CA PHE A 16 11.15 10.14 -2.00
C PHE A 16 11.91 11.20 -2.77
N ASN A 17 11.84 11.13 -4.09
CA ASN A 17 12.43 12.08 -5.01
C ASN A 17 11.33 12.86 -5.71
N LEU A 18 11.43 14.18 -5.69
CA LEU A 18 10.67 15.05 -6.58
C LEU A 18 11.55 15.35 -7.80
N GLU A 19 11.09 14.94 -8.97
CA GLU A 19 11.69 15.31 -10.24
C GLU A 19 10.79 16.39 -10.89
N ILE A 20 11.39 17.51 -11.25
CA ILE A 20 10.69 18.62 -11.90
C ILE A 20 11.54 19.21 -13.02
N ILE A 21 10.91 19.46 -14.16
CA ILE A 21 11.52 20.05 -15.35
C ILE A 21 10.65 21.20 -15.84
N ASN A 22 11.23 22.38 -15.98
CA ASN A 22 10.61 23.47 -16.73
C ASN A 22 10.84 23.21 -18.22
N ARG A 23 9.76 23.01 -18.99
CA ARG A 23 9.80 22.77 -20.45
C ARG A 23 9.46 24.01 -21.27
N SER A 24 9.45 25.19 -20.64
CA SER A 24 9.16 26.45 -21.30
C SER A 24 10.27 27.47 -21.08
N ASN A 25 10.29 28.52 -21.88
CA ASN A 25 11.17 29.67 -21.73
C ASN A 25 10.72 30.65 -20.62
N ILE A 26 9.58 30.38 -19.99
CA ILE A 26 9.07 31.22 -18.90
C ILE A 26 9.89 30.98 -17.62
N LYS A 27 10.22 32.06 -16.93
CA LYS A 27 10.89 31.94 -15.62
C LYS A 27 9.99 31.26 -14.62
N MET A 28 10.46 30.16 -14.05
CA MET A 28 9.74 29.41 -13.04
C MET A 28 10.58 29.24 -11.78
N LYS A 29 9.91 29.18 -10.63
CA LYS A 29 10.53 28.97 -9.33
C LYS A 29 9.71 27.99 -8.50
N LEU A 30 10.32 26.92 -8.07
CA LEU A 30 9.70 25.98 -7.14
C LEU A 30 9.64 26.63 -5.75
N LYS A 31 8.45 26.93 -5.24
CA LYS A 31 8.24 27.61 -3.96
C LYS A 31 8.24 26.64 -2.79
N SER A 32 7.44 25.61 -2.89
CA SER A 32 7.25 24.66 -1.79
C SER A 32 6.75 23.30 -2.28
N ILE A 33 6.90 22.33 -1.41
CA ILE A 33 6.27 21.02 -1.49
C ILE A 33 5.64 20.69 -0.13
N SER A 34 4.42 20.20 -0.14
CA SER A 34 3.70 19.80 1.08
C SER A 34 2.90 18.53 0.88
N CYS A 35 2.64 17.82 1.96
CA CYS A 35 1.74 16.66 2.01
C CYS A 35 1.00 16.68 3.34
N LYS A 36 -0.32 16.81 3.30
CA LYS A 36 -1.16 16.84 4.51
C LYS A 36 -1.12 15.48 5.22
N ASP A 37 -1.14 14.39 4.46
CA ASP A 37 -1.18 13.03 4.99
C ASP A 37 0.08 12.70 5.82
N PHE A 38 1.22 13.30 5.48
CA PHE A 38 2.48 13.15 6.21
C PHE A 38 2.82 14.31 7.14
N ASN A 39 1.93 15.29 7.28
CA ASN A 39 2.22 16.55 7.97
C ASN A 39 3.57 17.15 7.53
N PHE A 40 3.85 17.08 6.23
CA PHE A 40 5.11 17.47 5.63
C PHE A 40 4.98 18.80 4.92
N TYR A 41 5.92 19.72 5.19
CA TYR A 41 6.07 20.99 4.48
C TYR A 41 7.54 21.32 4.30
N LYS A 42 7.92 21.72 3.08
CA LYS A 42 9.27 22.20 2.77
C LYS A 42 9.22 23.39 1.86
N LYS A 43 9.73 24.54 2.34
CA LYS A 43 9.97 25.74 1.53
C LYS A 43 11.29 25.55 0.76
N LEU A 44 11.33 25.88 -0.51
CA LEU A 44 12.45 25.60 -1.39
C LEU A 44 13.03 26.84 -2.09
N LEU A 45 12.17 27.70 -2.65
CA LEU A 45 12.55 28.92 -3.38
C LEU A 45 13.61 28.69 -4.47
N LYS A 46 13.52 27.55 -5.20
CA LYS A 46 14.51 27.13 -6.19
C LYS A 46 14.11 27.55 -7.59
N PRO A 47 14.93 28.33 -8.33
CA PRO A 47 14.67 28.61 -9.74
C PRO A 47 14.77 27.34 -10.58
N LEU A 48 13.87 27.21 -11.55
CA LEU A 48 13.81 26.09 -12.49
C LEU A 48 14.24 26.58 -13.87
N LYS A 49 15.50 26.28 -14.24
CA LYS A 49 16.01 26.63 -15.56
C LYS A 49 15.31 25.82 -16.65
N GLU A 50 15.18 26.40 -17.82
CA GLU A 50 14.61 25.76 -19.00
C GLU A 50 15.32 24.44 -19.32
N ASN A 51 14.54 23.39 -19.60
CA ASN A 51 14.97 22.04 -19.98
C ASN A 51 15.97 21.37 -19.01
N GLN A 52 16.18 21.93 -17.83
CA GLN A 52 17.03 21.32 -16.81
C GLN A 52 16.22 20.43 -15.87
N LYS A 53 16.62 19.16 -15.79
CA LYS A 53 16.05 18.21 -14.80
C LYS A 53 16.53 18.59 -13.40
N ASN A 54 15.59 18.82 -12.49
CA ASN A 54 15.86 19.01 -11.07
C ASN A 54 15.36 17.79 -10.30
N VAL A 55 16.23 17.15 -9.52
CA VAL A 55 15.89 16.04 -8.63
C VAL A 55 16.12 16.48 -7.20
N LEU A 56 15.07 16.44 -6.40
CA LEU A 56 15.10 16.82 -4.99
C LEU A 56 14.81 15.59 -4.13
N LYS A 57 15.83 15.15 -3.39
CA LYS A 57 15.69 14.06 -2.42
C LYS A 57 15.08 14.58 -1.13
N ASN A 58 14.11 13.87 -0.62
CA ASN A 58 13.39 14.23 0.59
C ASN A 58 13.12 13.00 1.44
N LYS A 59 12.84 13.26 2.72
CA LYS A 59 12.37 12.28 3.69
C LYS A 59 11.16 12.86 4.40
N ALA A 60 10.11 12.07 4.55
CA ALA A 60 8.94 12.41 5.37
C ALA A 60 8.72 11.32 6.42
N ILE A 61 8.22 11.71 7.57
CA ILE A 61 7.76 10.78 8.60
C ILE A 61 6.38 10.29 8.21
N VAL A 62 6.17 8.98 8.27
CA VAL A 62 4.87 8.36 8.01
C VAL A 62 4.10 8.33 9.34
N PRO A 63 2.94 9.01 9.44
CA PRO A 63 2.15 8.97 10.66
C PRO A 63 1.63 7.56 10.96
N ALA A 64 1.78 7.10 12.21
CA ALA A 64 1.32 5.78 12.64
C ALA A 64 -0.20 5.55 12.52
N LYS A 65 -0.98 6.63 12.36
CA LYS A 65 -2.45 6.58 12.24
C LYS A 65 -2.95 6.55 10.79
N LEU A 66 -2.06 6.46 9.79
CA LEU A 66 -2.54 6.33 8.41
C LEU A 66 -3.33 5.03 8.26
N PRO A 67 -4.51 5.10 7.62
CA PRO A 67 -5.31 3.91 7.39
C PRO A 67 -4.58 2.93 6.46
N ILE A 68 -4.75 1.64 6.72
CA ILE A 68 -4.27 0.59 5.81
C ILE A 68 -4.98 0.76 4.47
N SER A 69 -4.19 0.72 3.39
CA SER A 69 -4.74 0.80 2.03
C SER A 69 -5.38 -0.52 1.66
N GLN A 70 -6.66 -0.46 1.33
CA GLN A 70 -7.40 -1.59 0.78
C GLN A 70 -8.39 -1.09 -0.29
N PRO A 71 -8.79 -1.91 -1.26
CA PRO A 71 -9.77 -1.49 -2.26
C PRO A 71 -11.07 -1.02 -1.60
N TYR A 72 -11.60 0.12 -2.04
CA TYR A 72 -12.80 0.73 -1.43
C TYR A 72 -14.02 -0.20 -1.41
N TRP A 73 -14.09 -1.13 -2.38
CA TRP A 73 -15.19 -2.12 -2.45
C TRP A 73 -14.99 -3.31 -1.51
N LEU A 74 -13.84 -3.44 -0.85
CA LEU A 74 -13.53 -4.48 0.14
C LEU A 74 -13.42 -3.94 1.58
N GLU A 75 -13.63 -2.62 1.79
CA GLU A 75 -13.59 -2.01 3.12
C GLU A 75 -14.72 -2.52 4.04
N LYS A 76 -15.85 -2.89 3.44
CA LYS A 76 -17.01 -3.42 4.15
C LYS A 76 -17.41 -4.79 3.61
N PRO A 77 -18.05 -5.62 4.45
CA PRO A 77 -18.63 -6.88 3.98
C PRO A 77 -19.57 -6.64 2.80
N SER A 78 -19.41 -7.45 1.76
CA SER A 78 -20.30 -7.43 0.59
C SER A 78 -21.61 -8.14 0.88
N PHE A 79 -22.66 -7.78 0.12
CA PHE A 79 -23.91 -8.51 0.08
C PHE A 79 -23.90 -9.50 -1.10
N LEU A 80 -24.89 -10.37 -1.16
CA LEU A 80 -25.09 -11.24 -2.32
C LEU A 80 -25.34 -10.39 -3.58
N GLY A 81 -24.37 -10.42 -4.51
CA GLY A 81 -24.42 -9.71 -5.78
C GLY A 81 -24.09 -8.21 -5.75
N ALA A 82 -23.68 -7.65 -4.60
CA ALA A 82 -23.31 -6.22 -4.50
C ALA A 82 -22.21 -5.95 -3.49
N TYR A 83 -21.39 -4.92 -3.76
CA TYR A 83 -20.44 -4.37 -2.80
C TYR A 83 -21.07 -3.24 -1.98
N ASN A 84 -20.68 -3.13 -0.72
CA ASN A 84 -21.10 -2.06 0.17
C ASN A 84 -20.08 -0.93 0.13
N VAL A 85 -20.39 0.17 -0.55
CA VAL A 85 -19.51 1.31 -0.76
C VAL A 85 -20.11 2.58 -0.17
N ASP A 86 -19.35 3.29 0.67
CA ASP A 86 -19.82 4.49 1.38
C ASP A 86 -20.06 5.70 0.48
N SER A 87 -19.27 5.83 -0.56
CA SER A 87 -19.34 7.00 -1.45
C SER A 87 -19.64 6.58 -2.88
N LEU A 88 -20.76 7.06 -3.41
CA LEU A 88 -21.12 6.87 -4.82
C LEU A 88 -20.07 7.43 -5.79
N GLN A 89 -19.27 8.40 -5.35
CA GLN A 89 -18.19 8.99 -6.16
C GLN A 89 -17.00 8.04 -6.37
N LEU A 90 -16.91 6.98 -5.57
CA LEU A 90 -15.88 5.95 -5.74
C LEU A 90 -16.29 4.90 -6.78
N ILE A 91 -17.59 4.70 -6.98
CA ILE A 91 -18.12 3.70 -7.92
C ILE A 91 -17.65 4.02 -9.34
N GLY A 92 -17.03 3.04 -9.99
CA GLY A 92 -16.46 3.19 -11.33
C GLY A 92 -15.01 3.69 -11.37
N LYS A 93 -14.39 4.04 -10.24
CA LYS A 93 -12.95 4.26 -10.18
C LYS A 93 -12.21 2.93 -10.22
N ALA A 94 -11.15 2.86 -11.04
CA ALA A 94 -10.30 1.67 -11.12
C ALA A 94 -9.46 1.44 -9.87
N GLU A 95 -9.13 2.50 -9.15
CA GLU A 95 -8.29 2.49 -7.94
C GLU A 95 -8.79 3.49 -6.91
N ASN A 96 -8.39 3.29 -5.67
CA ASN A 96 -8.61 4.24 -4.59
C ASN A 96 -7.91 5.58 -4.85
N ASN A 97 -8.32 6.61 -4.11
CA ASN A 97 -7.53 7.82 -4.03
C ASN A 97 -6.13 7.49 -3.45
N PRO A 98 -5.08 8.22 -3.88
CA PRO A 98 -3.73 8.00 -3.36
C PRO A 98 -3.67 8.12 -1.84
N SER A 99 -2.96 7.21 -1.17
CA SER A 99 -2.74 7.27 0.28
C SER A 99 -1.84 8.44 0.72
N ALA A 100 -1.11 9.03 -0.21
CA ALA A 100 -0.33 10.24 0.00
C ALA A 100 -0.32 11.08 -1.27
N GLU A 101 -0.86 12.30 -1.19
CA GLU A 101 -0.87 13.28 -2.27
C GLU A 101 -0.07 14.51 -1.88
N PHE A 102 0.89 14.87 -2.71
CA PHE A 102 1.73 16.05 -2.50
C PHE A 102 1.23 17.22 -3.34
N LEU A 103 1.21 18.38 -2.70
CA LEU A 103 0.96 19.66 -3.32
C LEU A 103 2.31 20.35 -3.62
N ILE A 104 2.56 20.65 -4.89
CA ILE A 104 3.77 21.28 -5.38
C ILE A 104 3.42 22.66 -5.87
N THR A 105 3.95 23.70 -5.21
CA THR A 105 3.67 25.11 -5.53
C THR A 105 4.80 25.69 -6.36
N VAL A 106 4.48 26.17 -7.55
CA VAL A 106 5.42 26.75 -8.52
C VAL A 106 4.96 28.18 -8.86
N GLU A 107 5.91 29.11 -8.82
CA GLU A 107 5.73 30.47 -9.34
C GLU A 107 6.09 30.47 -10.83
N VAL A 108 5.24 31.01 -11.67
CA VAL A 108 5.38 31.07 -13.13
C VAL A 108 5.09 32.51 -13.57
N GLY A 109 6.13 33.29 -13.83
CA GLY A 109 5.99 34.74 -13.98
C GLY A 109 5.39 35.35 -12.70
N ASP A 110 4.27 36.05 -12.83
CA ASP A 110 3.55 36.67 -11.70
C ASP A 110 2.49 35.75 -11.08
N ALA A 111 2.27 34.55 -11.65
CA ALA A 111 1.25 33.61 -11.18
C ALA A 111 1.85 32.52 -10.28
N THR A 112 1.02 32.01 -9.36
CA THR A 112 1.34 30.82 -8.57
C THR A 112 0.45 29.67 -9.02
N ILE A 113 1.05 28.55 -9.36
CA ILE A 113 0.35 27.33 -9.82
C ILE A 113 0.61 26.21 -8.82
N GLU A 114 -0.43 25.46 -8.51
CA GLU A 114 -0.38 24.30 -7.63
C GLU A 114 -0.64 23.01 -8.41
N TYR A 115 0.26 22.05 -8.24
CA TYR A 115 0.15 20.74 -8.84
C TYR A 115 -0.02 19.68 -7.74
N LYS A 116 -1.05 18.87 -7.86
CA LYS A 116 -1.21 17.68 -7.03
C LYS A 116 -0.56 16.48 -7.71
N ARG A 117 0.23 15.73 -6.97
CA ARG A 117 0.87 14.50 -7.46
C ARG A 117 0.83 13.42 -6.39
N PRO A 118 0.36 12.21 -6.74
CA PRO A 118 0.43 11.07 -5.84
C PRO A 118 1.90 10.68 -5.62
N LEU A 119 2.18 10.18 -4.42
CA LEU A 119 3.41 9.45 -4.18
C LEU A 119 3.30 8.08 -4.84
N VAL A 120 4.28 7.72 -5.68
CA VAL A 120 4.32 6.41 -6.34
C VAL A 120 5.57 5.63 -5.92
N PHE A 121 5.43 4.33 -5.79
CA PHE A 121 6.56 3.42 -5.71
C PHE A 121 7.04 3.11 -7.12
N LYS A 122 8.33 3.29 -7.38
CA LYS A 122 8.92 3.18 -8.71
C LYS A 122 10.06 2.17 -8.71
N TRP A 123 10.03 1.23 -9.66
CA TRP A 123 11.08 0.24 -9.85
C TRP A 123 11.36 0.01 -11.33
N ASN A 124 12.45 -0.68 -11.63
CA ASN A 124 12.83 -1.08 -12.98
C ASN A 124 12.60 -2.58 -13.12
N ASP A 125 11.72 -2.96 -14.02
CA ASP A 125 11.49 -4.34 -14.42
C ASP A 125 12.42 -4.67 -15.58
N PRO A 126 13.15 -5.81 -15.58
CA PRO A 126 14.07 -6.15 -16.66
C PRO A 126 13.42 -6.30 -18.03
N VAL A 127 12.14 -6.66 -18.08
CA VAL A 127 11.39 -6.91 -19.33
C VAL A 127 10.52 -5.72 -19.71
N LYS A 128 9.79 -5.16 -18.70
CA LYS A 128 8.78 -4.10 -18.92
C LYS A 128 9.35 -2.69 -18.78
N GLY A 129 10.61 -2.55 -18.35
CA GLY A 129 11.24 -1.26 -18.10
C GLY A 129 10.74 -0.60 -16.80
N GLU A 130 10.70 0.73 -16.79
CA GLU A 130 10.27 1.50 -15.63
C GLU A 130 8.78 1.26 -15.31
N GLN A 131 8.51 0.77 -14.11
CA GLN A 131 7.18 0.55 -13.57
C GLN A 131 6.91 1.45 -12.37
N ASN A 132 5.64 1.77 -12.14
CA ASN A 132 5.22 2.51 -10.97
C ASN A 132 3.86 2.00 -10.46
N LYS A 133 3.64 2.10 -9.16
CA LYS A 133 2.37 1.86 -8.47
C LYS A 133 2.12 2.96 -7.46
N ASN A 134 0.86 3.24 -7.16
CA ASN A 134 0.55 4.13 -6.05
C ASN A 134 1.20 3.60 -4.76
N TRP A 135 1.78 4.51 -4.00
CA TRP A 135 2.29 4.18 -2.67
C TRP A 135 1.12 3.80 -1.77
N VAL A 136 1.25 2.71 -1.03
CA VAL A 136 0.19 2.15 -0.18
C VAL A 136 0.70 1.92 1.24
N VAL A 137 -0.22 1.92 2.20
CA VAL A 137 0.03 1.56 3.59
C VAL A 137 -0.33 0.09 3.77
N CYS A 138 0.67 -0.75 4.00
CA CYS A 138 0.47 -2.17 4.26
C CYS A 138 0.38 -2.46 5.76
N PRO A 139 -0.38 -3.49 6.18
CA PRO A 139 -0.32 -3.99 7.56
C PRO A 139 1.08 -4.53 7.86
N LYS A 140 1.46 -4.57 9.13
CA LYS A 140 2.78 -5.10 9.54
C LYS A 140 2.95 -6.58 9.24
N VAL A 141 1.85 -7.32 9.22
CA VAL A 141 1.79 -8.76 8.93
C VAL A 141 0.57 -9.05 8.07
N THR A 142 0.73 -9.92 7.09
CA THR A 142 -0.37 -10.48 6.30
C THR A 142 -0.42 -11.99 6.44
N ALA A 143 -1.63 -12.56 6.39
CA ALA A 143 -1.84 -14.00 6.38
C ALA A 143 -2.71 -14.37 5.18
N ASN A 144 -2.23 -15.33 4.39
CA ASN A 144 -2.92 -15.82 3.19
C ASN A 144 -3.11 -17.33 3.27
N ILE A 145 -4.32 -17.79 2.97
CA ILE A 145 -4.60 -19.22 2.79
C ILE A 145 -4.32 -19.57 1.34
N ASP A 146 -3.45 -20.56 1.11
CA ASP A 146 -3.02 -20.92 -0.25
C ASP A 146 -4.17 -21.53 -1.07
N GLN A 147 -5.05 -22.29 -0.42
CA GLN A 147 -6.20 -22.93 -1.04
C GLN A 147 -7.48 -22.15 -0.80
N LYS A 148 -8.05 -21.58 -1.87
CA LYS A 148 -9.29 -20.79 -1.79
C LYS A 148 -10.55 -21.63 -1.66
N VAL A 149 -10.54 -22.88 -2.13
CA VAL A 149 -11.65 -23.81 -2.13
C VAL A 149 -11.16 -25.21 -1.81
N MET A 150 -11.86 -25.91 -0.91
CA MET A 150 -11.60 -27.29 -0.57
C MET A 150 -12.91 -28.10 -0.65
N ILE A 151 -12.80 -29.31 -1.16
CA ILE A 151 -13.94 -30.22 -1.28
C ILE A 151 -13.69 -31.42 -0.36
N PHE A 152 -14.61 -31.70 0.54
CA PHE A 152 -14.55 -32.82 1.46
C PHE A 152 -15.57 -33.89 1.02
N SER A 153 -15.08 -35.04 0.61
CA SER A 153 -15.92 -36.19 0.25
C SER A 153 -16.29 -37.08 1.47
N ASN A 154 -15.59 -36.88 2.58
CA ASN A 154 -15.77 -37.61 3.83
C ASN A 154 -15.24 -36.79 5.01
N GLU A 155 -15.26 -37.35 6.22
CA GLU A 155 -14.79 -36.69 7.45
C GLU A 155 -13.25 -36.66 7.61
N SER A 156 -12.49 -37.12 6.62
CA SER A 156 -11.02 -37.15 6.70
C SER A 156 -10.45 -35.74 6.76
N ALA A 157 -9.47 -35.54 7.63
CA ALA A 157 -8.77 -34.28 7.73
C ALA A 157 -7.97 -33.98 6.46
N GLN A 158 -8.09 -32.77 5.96
CA GLN A 158 -7.27 -32.25 4.87
C GLN A 158 -6.34 -31.15 5.38
N LYS A 159 -5.18 -31.09 4.74
CA LYS A 159 -4.15 -30.10 5.06
C LYS A 159 -4.40 -28.81 4.34
N ILE A 160 -4.28 -27.68 5.04
CA ILE A 160 -4.19 -26.34 4.46
C ILE A 160 -2.91 -25.66 4.91
N LEU A 161 -2.38 -24.84 4.04
CA LEU A 161 -1.21 -24.01 4.30
C LEU A 161 -1.65 -22.56 4.44
N VAL A 162 -1.12 -21.89 5.46
CA VAL A 162 -1.31 -20.48 5.70
C VAL A 162 0.06 -19.81 5.67
N THR A 163 0.29 -18.98 4.67
CA THR A 163 1.53 -18.20 4.54
C THR A 163 1.38 -16.89 5.26
N ILE A 164 2.22 -16.65 6.26
CA ILE A 164 2.31 -15.40 7.00
C ILE A 164 3.54 -14.66 6.52
N ALA A 165 3.38 -13.40 6.10
CA ALA A 165 4.47 -12.55 5.62
C ALA A 165 4.61 -11.30 6.49
N ALA A 166 5.86 -10.99 6.89
CA ALA A 166 6.20 -9.79 7.64
C ALA A 166 6.51 -8.61 6.71
N HIS A 167 5.86 -7.49 6.92
CA HIS A 167 6.17 -6.22 6.26
C HIS A 167 6.96 -5.26 7.16
N SER A 168 7.18 -5.67 8.41
CA SER A 168 8.09 -5.00 9.35
C SER A 168 8.85 -6.02 10.21
N ALA A 169 9.99 -5.61 10.78
CA ALA A 169 10.83 -6.52 11.55
C ALA A 169 10.23 -6.88 12.93
N ASN A 170 10.65 -8.01 13.50
CA ASN A 170 10.31 -8.47 14.84
C ASN A 170 8.79 -8.58 15.10
N GLN A 171 8.07 -9.23 14.18
CA GLN A 171 6.64 -9.48 14.31
C GLN A 171 6.39 -10.84 14.95
N LYS A 172 5.55 -10.84 15.98
CA LYS A 172 5.04 -12.06 16.65
C LYS A 172 3.61 -11.83 17.09
N GLY A 173 2.84 -12.87 17.15
CA GLY A 173 1.44 -12.78 17.58
C GLY A 173 0.72 -14.13 17.48
N ASP A 174 -0.56 -14.08 17.82
CA ASP A 174 -1.44 -15.22 17.75
C ASP A 174 -2.13 -15.28 16.38
N ILE A 175 -2.39 -16.50 15.92
CA ILE A 175 -3.17 -16.75 14.71
C ILE A 175 -4.27 -17.76 15.01
N LYS A 176 -5.46 -17.46 14.54
CA LYS A 176 -6.63 -18.32 14.68
C LYS A 176 -7.39 -18.41 13.36
N ILE A 177 -7.66 -19.63 12.93
CA ILE A 177 -8.56 -19.88 11.81
C ILE A 177 -9.99 -19.85 12.34
N ILE A 178 -10.80 -18.94 11.79
CA ILE A 178 -12.24 -18.87 12.06
C ILE A 178 -12.92 -19.81 11.07
N HIS A 179 -13.70 -20.75 11.58
CA HIS A 179 -14.40 -21.75 10.78
C HIS A 179 -15.89 -21.82 11.19
N PRO A 180 -16.78 -22.30 10.31
CA PRO A 180 -18.17 -22.55 10.66
C PRO A 180 -18.33 -23.58 11.79
N GLN A 181 -19.50 -23.61 12.41
CA GLN A 181 -19.83 -24.63 13.40
C GLN A 181 -19.82 -26.03 12.75
N GLY A 182 -19.38 -27.04 13.49
CA GLY A 182 -19.28 -28.39 12.97
C GLY A 182 -17.95 -28.71 12.27
N TRP A 183 -16.97 -27.82 12.32
CA TRP A 183 -15.63 -28.07 11.79
C TRP A 183 -14.61 -28.17 12.92
N LYS A 184 -13.55 -28.92 12.68
CA LYS A 184 -12.39 -29.04 13.57
C LYS A 184 -11.16 -28.55 12.86
N VAL A 185 -10.39 -27.66 13.53
CA VAL A 185 -9.12 -27.15 13.03
C VAL A 185 -8.04 -27.44 14.07
N ILE A 186 -6.91 -27.99 13.60
CA ILE A 186 -5.74 -28.28 14.43
C ILE A 186 -4.53 -27.68 13.72
N GLY A 187 -3.73 -26.89 14.42
CA GLY A 187 -2.52 -26.28 13.89
C GLY A 187 -1.88 -25.32 14.87
N PRO A 188 -0.80 -24.63 14.46
CA PRO A 188 -0.11 -23.64 15.29
C PRO A 188 -1.03 -22.49 15.70
N ALA A 189 -0.85 -22.00 16.92
CA ALA A 189 -1.58 -20.84 17.43
C ALA A 189 -0.76 -19.54 17.38
N GLU A 190 0.54 -19.63 17.12
CA GLU A 190 1.46 -18.49 17.18
C GLU A 190 2.37 -18.44 15.95
N TYR A 191 2.83 -17.24 15.62
CA TYR A 191 3.85 -17.01 14.61
C TYR A 191 4.94 -16.07 15.15
N SER A 192 6.16 -16.17 14.59
CA SER A 192 7.28 -15.31 14.93
C SER A 192 8.15 -15.07 13.70
N LEU A 193 8.24 -13.82 13.27
CA LEU A 193 9.00 -13.36 12.11
C LEU A 193 9.99 -12.28 12.57
N LYS A 194 11.26 -12.44 12.23
CA LYS A 194 12.36 -11.59 12.75
C LYS A 194 12.70 -10.46 11.80
N THR A 195 12.64 -10.72 10.51
CA THR A 195 13.08 -9.78 9.48
C THR A 195 11.94 -9.31 8.59
N VAL A 196 12.13 -8.18 7.92
CA VAL A 196 11.23 -7.72 6.87
C VAL A 196 11.29 -8.68 5.68
N ASP A 197 10.16 -8.92 5.05
CA ASP A 197 9.96 -9.85 3.93
C ASP A 197 10.20 -11.33 4.30
N GLU A 198 10.29 -11.65 5.60
CA GLU A 198 10.30 -13.02 6.06
C GLU A 198 8.91 -13.64 5.95
N GLU A 199 8.86 -14.87 5.47
CA GLU A 199 7.64 -15.66 5.35
C GLU A 199 7.72 -16.91 6.21
N GLN A 200 6.60 -17.26 6.84
CA GLN A 200 6.43 -18.50 7.60
C GLN A 200 5.19 -19.20 7.10
N VAL A 201 5.35 -20.46 6.70
CA VAL A 201 4.22 -21.30 6.29
C VAL A 201 3.76 -22.12 7.50
N LEU A 202 2.53 -21.95 7.90
CA LEU A 202 1.86 -22.70 8.95
C LEU A 202 0.94 -23.75 8.35
N GLU A 203 1.02 -24.97 8.87
CA GLU A 203 0.23 -26.11 8.44
C GLU A 203 -0.94 -26.33 9.40
N TYR A 204 -2.13 -26.43 8.87
CA TYR A 204 -3.35 -26.74 9.62
C TYR A 204 -4.02 -27.98 9.04
N LEU A 205 -4.62 -28.79 9.90
CA LEU A 205 -5.52 -29.87 9.54
C LEU A 205 -6.97 -29.44 9.79
N ILE A 206 -7.79 -29.52 8.77
CA ILE A 206 -9.20 -29.18 8.83
C ILE A 206 -10.01 -30.43 8.51
N SER A 207 -11.00 -30.74 9.34
CA SER A 207 -11.96 -31.83 9.10
C SER A 207 -13.39 -31.40 9.44
N PRO A 208 -14.41 -31.81 8.66
CA PRO A 208 -15.79 -31.68 9.07
C PRO A 208 -16.09 -32.68 10.20
N LEU A 209 -16.98 -32.31 11.12
CA LEU A 209 -17.58 -33.21 12.08
C LEU A 209 -18.85 -33.79 11.48
N LYS A 210 -19.38 -34.92 12.04
CA LYS A 210 -20.55 -35.67 11.53
C LYS A 210 -21.78 -34.83 11.14
N ASN A 211 -21.91 -33.61 11.61
CA ASN A 211 -23.05 -32.72 11.35
C ASN A 211 -22.59 -31.37 10.81
N ALA A 212 -21.45 -31.29 10.10
CA ALA A 212 -21.03 -30.07 9.47
C ALA A 212 -21.89 -29.78 8.23
N ASN A 213 -22.56 -28.61 8.23
CA ASN A 213 -23.29 -28.07 7.09
C ASN A 213 -22.40 -27.08 6.32
#